data_346c10ea154c55ea44cc1c703a041cb3
#
_entry.id   346c10ea154c55ea44cc1c703a041cb3
#
_cell.length_a   1.000
_cell.length_b   1.000
_cell.length_c   1.000
_cell.angle_alpha   90.00
_cell.angle_beta   90.00
_cell.angle_gamma   90.00
#
_symmetry.space_group_name_H-M   'P 1'
#
loop_
_entity.id
_entity.type
_entity.pdbx_description
1 polymer ?
#
loop_
_entity_poly.entity_id
_entity_poly.type
_entity_poly.pdbx_seq_one_letter_code
_entity_poly.pdbx_strand_id
1 'polypeptide(L)'
;MTAIKQEDLIQSVADAFQYISYYHPLDYITALGEAYEREESPAAKDAIAQILTNSRMSAEGHRPICQDTGIGMVFIKVGMQVTWPDATMSIQQMIDEGVRRAYGNPDNPLRASVLADPAGARKNTKDNTPAVVHFEIVPGHHVEVICAAKGGGSEAKSKFAMLNPSDDLVDWVLHKIPEMGAGWCPPGIIGIGIGGTPEKAMLLAKESIMAPVDIHELK
;
A
#
# COMPACT_ATOMS: atom_id res chain seq x y z
N MET A 1 -30.97 4.38 -2.03
CA MET A 1 -29.81 5.23 -1.68
C MET A 1 -29.29 4.79 -0.32
N THR A 2 -27.99 4.61 -0.18
CA THR A 2 -27.37 4.24 1.11
C THR A 2 -26.72 5.48 1.71
N ALA A 3 -27.11 5.82 2.93
CA ALA A 3 -26.51 6.91 3.68
C ALA A 3 -25.31 6.38 4.48
N ILE A 4 -24.14 6.96 4.27
CA ILE A 4 -22.91 6.66 5.02
C ILE A 4 -22.54 7.93 5.80
N LYS A 5 -22.23 7.78 7.07
CA LYS A 5 -21.81 8.90 7.89
C LYS A 5 -20.33 9.23 7.64
N GLN A 6 -20.01 10.49 7.73
CA GLN A 6 -18.64 10.98 7.64
C GLN A 6 -17.71 10.24 8.60
N GLU A 7 -18.14 10.07 9.85
CA GLU A 7 -17.36 9.42 10.89
C GLU A 7 -17.10 7.93 10.60
N ASP A 8 -18.04 7.23 9.92
CA ASP A 8 -17.86 5.82 9.57
C ASP A 8 -16.68 5.64 8.60
N LEU A 9 -16.53 6.53 7.61
CA LEU A 9 -15.36 6.49 6.70
C LEU A 9 -14.06 6.85 7.43
N ILE A 10 -14.07 7.91 8.24
CA ILE A 10 -12.89 8.35 8.98
C ILE A 10 -12.38 7.23 9.89
N GLN A 11 -13.28 6.62 10.67
CA GLN A 11 -12.91 5.58 11.61
C GLN A 11 -12.46 4.29 10.89
N SER A 12 -13.16 3.90 9.81
CA SER A 12 -12.75 2.73 9.00
C SER A 12 -11.34 2.89 8.43
N VAL A 13 -10.99 4.08 7.95
CA VAL A 13 -9.64 4.38 7.45
C VAL A 13 -8.61 4.34 8.59
N ALA A 14 -8.94 4.92 9.75
CA ALA A 14 -8.06 4.91 10.92
C ALA A 14 -7.78 3.48 11.40
N ASP A 15 -8.82 2.66 11.53
CA ASP A 15 -8.71 1.27 11.95
C ASP A 15 -7.91 0.43 10.93
N ALA A 16 -8.16 0.66 9.63
CA ALA A 16 -7.43 -0.04 8.57
C ALA A 16 -5.93 0.24 8.62
N PHE A 17 -5.50 1.51 8.74
CA PHE A 17 -4.08 1.86 8.83
C PHE A 17 -3.43 1.34 10.10
N GLN A 18 -4.14 1.31 11.22
CA GLN A 18 -3.65 0.65 12.42
C GLN A 18 -3.50 -0.86 12.21
N TYR A 19 -4.53 -1.52 11.67
CA TYR A 19 -4.53 -2.96 11.42
C TYR A 19 -3.38 -3.40 10.51
N ILE A 20 -3.21 -2.77 9.35
CA ILE A 20 -2.14 -3.12 8.39
C ILE A 20 -0.74 -2.78 8.91
N SER A 21 -0.62 -1.98 9.95
CA SER A 21 0.69 -1.66 10.54
C SER A 21 1.33 -2.84 11.25
N TYR A 22 0.53 -3.81 11.73
CA TYR A 22 1.01 -4.96 12.50
C TYR A 22 0.50 -6.33 12.01
N TYR A 23 -0.44 -6.36 11.03
CA TYR A 23 -0.86 -7.60 10.38
C TYR A 23 -0.46 -7.61 8.91
N HIS A 24 0.22 -8.67 8.48
CA HIS A 24 0.33 -8.98 7.06
C HIS A 24 -0.91 -9.75 6.58
N PRO A 25 -1.30 -9.61 5.31
CA PRO A 25 -2.32 -10.48 4.70
C PRO A 25 -1.91 -11.95 4.76
N LEU A 26 -2.89 -12.84 4.91
CA LEU A 26 -2.63 -14.27 5.07
C LEU A 26 -2.00 -14.89 3.82
N ASP A 27 -2.43 -14.48 2.64
CA ASP A 27 -1.88 -14.90 1.35
C ASP A 27 -0.40 -14.54 1.22
N TYR A 28 0.00 -13.35 1.68
CA TYR A 28 1.41 -12.94 1.73
C TYR A 28 2.22 -13.85 2.67
N ILE A 29 1.72 -14.14 3.86
CA ILE A 29 2.40 -15.05 4.81
C ILE A 29 2.53 -16.45 4.24
N THR A 30 1.49 -16.95 3.56
CA THR A 30 1.51 -18.25 2.89
C THR A 30 2.56 -18.27 1.79
N ALA A 31 2.57 -17.28 0.90
CA ALA A 31 3.55 -17.18 -0.19
C ALA A 31 4.99 -17.07 0.34
N LEU A 32 5.19 -16.34 1.44
CA LEU A 32 6.50 -16.20 2.06
C LEU A 32 6.96 -17.51 2.72
N GLY A 33 6.05 -18.26 3.34
CA GLY A 33 6.30 -19.59 3.87
C GLY A 33 6.73 -20.58 2.76
N GLU A 34 6.02 -20.58 1.65
CA GLU A 34 6.38 -21.39 0.49
C GLU A 34 7.73 -20.98 -0.12
N ALA A 35 8.03 -19.67 -0.17
CA ALA A 35 9.33 -19.18 -0.60
C ALA A 35 10.45 -19.66 0.33
N TYR A 36 10.22 -19.68 1.65
CA TYR A 36 11.16 -20.23 2.62
C TYR A 36 11.49 -21.70 2.34
N GLU A 37 10.49 -22.50 2.01
CA GLU A 37 10.72 -23.93 1.71
C GLU A 37 11.53 -24.14 0.42
N ARG A 38 11.33 -23.29 -0.59
CA ARG A 38 12.00 -23.38 -1.88
C ARG A 38 13.39 -22.72 -1.93
N GLU A 39 13.70 -21.84 -0.98
CA GLU A 39 14.96 -21.10 -0.96
C GLU A 39 16.15 -22.04 -0.69
N GLU A 40 17.17 -21.95 -1.50
CA GLU A 40 18.39 -22.78 -1.41
C GLU A 40 19.55 -22.06 -0.72
N SER A 41 19.59 -20.71 -0.78
CA SER A 41 20.62 -19.93 -0.11
C SER A 41 20.40 -19.89 1.40
N PRO A 42 21.30 -20.38 2.24
CA PRO A 42 21.14 -20.33 3.69
C PRO A 42 20.91 -18.92 4.24
N ALA A 43 21.61 -17.92 3.68
CA ALA A 43 21.47 -16.52 4.11
C ALA A 43 20.11 -15.93 3.73
N ALA A 44 19.60 -16.22 2.53
CA ALA A 44 18.29 -15.78 2.10
C ALA A 44 17.17 -16.50 2.88
N LYS A 45 17.33 -17.79 3.14
CA LYS A 45 16.42 -18.59 3.96
C LYS A 45 16.31 -18.05 5.39
N ASP A 46 17.44 -17.69 6.00
CA ASP A 46 17.47 -17.05 7.33
C ASP A 46 16.77 -15.69 7.31
N ALA A 47 16.97 -14.89 6.29
CA ALA A 47 16.29 -13.60 6.15
C ALA A 47 14.75 -13.77 6.07
N ILE A 48 14.26 -14.74 5.31
CA ILE A 48 12.82 -15.04 5.21
C ILE A 48 12.28 -15.51 6.58
N ALA A 49 13.02 -16.37 7.28
CA ALA A 49 12.65 -16.84 8.63
C ALA A 49 12.53 -15.68 9.62
N GLN A 50 13.44 -14.71 9.57
CA GLN A 50 13.40 -13.51 10.40
C GLN A 50 12.17 -12.64 10.09
N ILE A 51 11.81 -12.48 8.80
CA ILE A 51 10.61 -11.74 8.39
C ILE A 51 9.34 -12.41 8.92
N LEU A 52 9.21 -13.73 8.78
CA LEU A 52 8.08 -14.50 9.31
C LEU A 52 7.98 -14.39 10.83
N THR A 53 9.11 -14.47 11.54
CA THR A 53 9.19 -14.28 13.00
C THR A 53 8.75 -12.87 13.39
N ASN A 54 9.25 -11.84 12.70
CA ASN A 54 8.86 -10.46 12.93
C ASN A 54 7.36 -10.24 12.69
N SER A 55 6.82 -10.81 11.61
CA SER A 55 5.39 -10.73 11.32
C SER A 55 4.53 -11.26 12.48
N ARG A 56 4.89 -12.43 13.02
CA ARG A 56 4.20 -13.01 14.18
C ARG A 56 4.33 -12.12 15.42
N MET A 57 5.54 -11.67 15.73
CA MET A 57 5.79 -10.80 16.89
C MET A 57 5.03 -9.47 16.80
N SER A 58 4.93 -8.90 15.59
CA SER A 58 4.19 -7.66 15.35
C SER A 58 2.69 -7.87 15.58
N ALA A 59 2.15 -8.97 15.07
CA ALA A 59 0.75 -9.34 15.25
C ALA A 59 0.39 -9.59 16.71
N GLU A 60 1.23 -10.34 17.45
CA GLU A 60 1.03 -10.64 18.88
C GLU A 60 1.18 -9.40 19.76
N GLY A 61 2.14 -8.54 19.44
CA GLY A 61 2.46 -7.35 20.22
C GLY A 61 1.71 -6.09 19.82
N HIS A 62 0.93 -6.12 18.73
CA HIS A 62 0.30 -4.94 18.10
C HIS A 62 1.31 -3.80 17.94
N ARG A 63 2.44 -4.09 17.30
CA ARG A 63 3.53 -3.13 17.03
C ARG A 63 3.84 -3.09 15.55
N PRO A 64 4.28 -1.94 15.01
CA PRO A 64 4.57 -1.82 13.59
C PRO A 64 5.56 -2.89 13.10
N ILE A 65 5.25 -3.49 11.96
CA ILE A 65 6.08 -4.51 11.29
C ILE A 65 7.46 -3.93 10.94
N CYS A 66 7.51 -2.64 10.62
CA CYS A 66 8.71 -1.93 10.18
C CYS A 66 8.76 -0.53 10.79
N GLN A 67 9.96 0.04 10.93
CA GLN A 67 10.13 1.45 11.31
C GLN A 67 9.65 2.41 10.19
N ASP A 68 9.63 1.96 8.93
CA ASP A 68 9.00 2.69 7.82
C ASP A 68 7.53 2.26 7.74
N THR A 69 6.66 3.02 8.41
CA THR A 69 5.23 2.77 8.44
C THR A 69 4.51 3.29 7.19
N GLY A 70 5.26 3.78 6.23
CA GLY A 70 4.85 4.04 4.87
C GLY A 70 4.09 5.34 4.64
N ILE A 71 3.88 5.63 3.36
CA ILE A 71 3.00 6.70 2.89
C ILE A 71 1.60 6.10 2.74
N GLY A 72 0.61 6.74 3.34
CA GLY A 72 -0.79 6.30 3.25
C GLY A 72 -1.31 6.42 1.82
N MET A 73 -1.83 5.32 1.30
CA MET A 73 -2.47 5.25 -0.02
C MET A 73 -3.84 4.60 0.11
N VAL A 74 -4.83 5.18 -0.56
CA VAL A 74 -6.20 4.71 -0.51
C VAL A 74 -6.78 4.66 -1.92
N PHE A 75 -7.27 3.49 -2.30
CA PHE A 75 -8.16 3.32 -3.43
C PHE A 75 -9.59 3.27 -2.91
N ILE A 76 -10.42 4.20 -3.37
CA ILE A 76 -11.82 4.28 -2.94
C ILE A 76 -12.76 4.24 -4.13
N LYS A 77 -13.71 3.28 -4.10
CA LYS A 77 -14.81 3.20 -5.06
C LYS A 77 -16.10 3.60 -4.37
N VAL A 78 -16.77 4.59 -4.90
CA VAL A 78 -18.02 5.11 -4.34
C VAL A 78 -19.18 4.80 -5.28
N GLY A 79 -20.16 4.08 -4.77
CA GLY A 79 -21.38 3.78 -5.50
C GLY A 79 -22.20 5.02 -5.81
N MET A 80 -22.73 5.12 -7.05
CA MET A 80 -23.53 6.25 -7.52
C MET A 80 -24.81 6.51 -6.68
N GLN A 81 -25.23 5.53 -5.86
CA GLN A 81 -26.40 5.62 -4.98
C GLN A 81 -26.03 5.87 -3.51
N VAL A 82 -24.76 6.18 -3.24
CA VAL A 82 -24.29 6.55 -1.91
C VAL A 82 -24.52 8.03 -1.66
N THR A 83 -24.92 8.36 -0.45
CA THR A 83 -25.10 9.75 0.02
C THR A 83 -24.35 9.95 1.34
N TRP A 84 -23.93 11.18 1.59
CA TRP A 84 -23.18 11.59 2.77
C TRP A 84 -23.96 12.71 3.49
N PRO A 85 -25.04 12.39 4.24
CA PRO A 85 -25.99 13.38 4.72
C PRO A 85 -25.43 14.35 5.78
N ASP A 86 -24.39 13.94 6.50
CA ASP A 86 -23.73 14.72 7.55
C ASP A 86 -22.35 15.26 7.15
N ALA A 87 -21.98 15.14 5.86
CA ALA A 87 -20.66 15.53 5.41
C ALA A 87 -20.40 17.03 5.53
N THR A 88 -19.36 17.38 6.25
CA THR A 88 -18.77 18.72 6.35
C THR A 88 -17.38 18.80 5.73
N MET A 89 -16.82 17.64 5.36
CA MET A 89 -15.50 17.44 4.75
C MET A 89 -15.65 16.80 3.38
N SER A 90 -14.69 17.05 2.50
CA SER A 90 -14.55 16.24 1.28
C SER A 90 -14.08 14.82 1.62
N ILE A 91 -14.25 13.86 0.70
CA ILE A 91 -13.78 12.48 0.91
C ILE A 91 -12.26 12.45 1.15
N GLN A 92 -11.47 13.26 0.44
CA GLN A 92 -10.05 13.40 0.72
C GLN A 92 -9.78 13.83 2.17
N GLN A 93 -10.51 14.82 2.67
CA GLN A 93 -10.33 15.30 4.05
C GLN A 93 -10.77 14.27 5.09
N MET A 94 -11.82 13.48 4.82
CA MET A 94 -12.22 12.36 5.69
C MET A 94 -11.13 11.30 5.78
N ILE A 95 -10.54 10.95 4.63
CA ILE A 95 -9.44 9.99 4.56
C ILE A 95 -8.20 10.54 5.28
N ASP A 96 -7.85 11.80 5.05
CA ASP A 96 -6.73 12.45 5.74
C ASP A 96 -6.93 12.47 7.26
N GLU A 97 -8.15 12.71 7.73
CA GLU A 97 -8.48 12.65 9.17
C GLU A 97 -8.32 11.22 9.71
N GLY A 98 -8.75 10.19 8.98
CA GLY A 98 -8.52 8.80 9.34
C GLY A 98 -7.03 8.46 9.44
N VAL A 99 -6.23 8.88 8.47
CA VAL A 99 -4.76 8.72 8.51
C VAL A 99 -4.14 9.45 9.70
N ARG A 100 -4.57 10.68 9.96
CA ARG A 100 -4.08 11.47 11.11
C ARG A 100 -4.35 10.76 12.43
N ARG A 101 -5.56 10.21 12.62
CA ARG A 101 -5.92 9.43 13.80
C ARG A 101 -5.08 8.16 13.93
N ALA A 102 -4.88 7.44 12.82
CA ALA A 102 -4.06 6.23 12.81
C ALA A 102 -2.62 6.52 13.20
N TYR A 103 -1.98 7.50 12.58
CA TYR A 103 -0.58 7.82 12.81
C TYR A 103 -0.34 8.50 14.17
N GLY A 104 -1.32 9.19 14.70
CA GLY A 104 -1.30 9.82 16.01
C GLY A 104 -1.81 8.97 17.15
N ASN A 105 -2.16 7.70 16.93
CA ASN A 105 -2.68 6.80 17.97
C ASN A 105 -1.65 6.62 19.11
N PRO A 106 -1.97 7.00 20.35
CA PRO A 106 -1.01 6.93 21.45
C PRO A 106 -0.62 5.50 21.85
N ASP A 107 -1.49 4.52 21.61
CA ASP A 107 -1.24 3.12 21.98
C ASP A 107 -0.32 2.42 20.98
N ASN A 108 -0.35 2.84 19.70
CA ASN A 108 0.53 2.35 18.65
C ASN A 108 0.88 3.50 17.68
N PRO A 109 1.77 4.42 18.08
CA PRO A 109 2.13 5.57 17.25
C PRO A 109 2.91 5.12 16.02
N LEU A 110 2.47 5.59 14.85
CA LEU A 110 3.12 5.31 13.58
C LEU A 110 4.03 6.47 13.18
N ARG A 111 5.10 6.15 12.44
CA ARG A 111 6.07 7.16 11.99
C ARG A 111 5.57 7.88 10.74
N ALA A 112 5.24 9.16 10.86
CA ALA A 112 4.91 9.99 9.70
C ALA A 112 6.11 10.18 8.77
N SER A 113 5.91 9.96 7.47
CA SER A 113 6.93 10.04 6.42
C SER A 113 6.66 11.14 5.39
N VAL A 114 5.44 11.68 5.35
CA VAL A 114 5.04 12.71 4.37
C VAL A 114 5.73 14.04 4.66
N LEU A 115 6.23 14.66 3.61
CA LEU A 115 6.87 15.98 3.66
C LEU A 115 5.99 17.04 3.00
N ALA A 116 5.71 18.10 3.72
CA ALA A 116 5.22 19.33 3.15
C ALA A 116 6.37 20.02 2.38
N ASP A 117 6.01 20.66 1.25
CA ASP A 117 6.96 21.35 0.38
C ASP A 117 8.18 20.47 0.02
N PRO A 118 7.96 19.36 -0.72
CA PRO A 118 9.03 18.39 -1.01
C PRO A 118 10.15 18.95 -1.89
N ALA A 119 9.88 19.99 -2.65
CA ALA A 119 10.87 20.69 -3.49
C ALA A 119 11.67 21.75 -2.71
N GLY A 120 11.13 22.25 -1.60
CA GLY A 120 11.73 23.35 -0.80
C GLY A 120 12.09 22.94 0.61
N ALA A 121 11.28 23.34 1.58
CA ALA A 121 11.60 23.24 3.01
C ALA A 121 11.58 21.80 3.57
N ARG A 122 10.95 20.84 2.90
CA ARG A 122 10.92 19.40 3.24
C ARG A 122 10.54 19.12 4.69
N LYS A 123 9.57 19.82 5.23
CA LYS A 123 9.12 19.66 6.61
C LYS A 123 8.21 18.44 6.73
N ASN A 124 8.50 17.55 7.67
CA ASN A 124 7.62 16.43 8.00
C ASN A 124 6.28 16.94 8.51
N THR A 125 5.18 16.42 7.98
CA THR A 125 3.82 16.84 8.34
C THR A 125 3.41 16.43 9.76
N LYS A 126 4.09 15.43 10.34
CA LYS A 126 3.88 14.85 11.66
C LYS A 126 2.66 13.94 11.79
N ASP A 127 1.70 14.06 10.91
CA ASP A 127 0.43 13.31 10.88
C ASP A 127 0.28 12.41 9.66
N ASN A 128 1.30 12.36 8.82
CA ASN A 128 1.38 11.55 7.57
C ASN A 128 0.33 11.93 6.51
N THR A 129 -0.18 13.16 6.55
CA THR A 129 -1.12 13.68 5.55
C THR A 129 -0.44 14.64 4.57
N PRO A 130 -1.01 14.87 3.36
CA PRO A 130 -2.18 14.17 2.81
C PRO A 130 -1.86 12.73 2.40
N ALA A 131 -2.88 11.86 2.46
CA ALA A 131 -2.82 10.54 1.84
C ALA A 131 -2.89 10.66 0.31
N VAL A 132 -2.33 9.68 -0.40
CA VAL A 132 -2.51 9.53 -1.84
C VAL A 132 -3.82 8.79 -2.10
N VAL A 133 -4.84 9.49 -2.60
CA VAL A 133 -6.17 8.91 -2.81
C VAL A 133 -6.47 8.78 -4.29
N HIS A 134 -6.84 7.56 -4.70
CA HIS A 134 -7.36 7.25 -6.03
C HIS A 134 -8.86 7.00 -5.90
N PHE A 135 -9.63 7.78 -6.64
CA PHE A 135 -11.08 7.83 -6.51
C PHE A 135 -11.76 7.32 -7.78
N GLU A 136 -12.74 6.42 -7.62
CA GLU A 136 -13.56 5.93 -8.70
C GLU A 136 -15.04 5.98 -8.32
N ILE A 137 -15.90 6.42 -9.24
CA ILE A 137 -17.35 6.35 -9.11
C ILE A 137 -17.85 5.13 -9.88
N VAL A 138 -18.54 4.23 -9.19
CA VAL A 138 -19.01 2.96 -9.76
C VAL A 138 -20.54 2.82 -9.61
N PRO A 139 -21.19 1.99 -10.42
CA PRO A 139 -22.59 1.63 -10.18
C PRO A 139 -22.74 0.96 -8.80
N GLY A 140 -23.88 1.20 -8.13
CA GLY A 140 -24.18 0.53 -6.86
C GLY A 140 -24.41 1.48 -5.68
N HIS A 141 -24.41 0.91 -4.49
CA HIS A 141 -24.87 1.57 -3.27
C HIS A 141 -23.94 1.34 -2.07
N HIS A 142 -22.71 0.93 -2.31
CA HIS A 142 -21.68 0.70 -1.29
C HIS A 142 -20.44 1.54 -1.56
N VAL A 143 -19.58 1.65 -0.56
CA VAL A 143 -18.24 2.19 -0.67
C VAL A 143 -17.25 1.06 -0.41
N GLU A 144 -16.28 0.90 -1.31
CA GLU A 144 -15.15 0.00 -1.14
C GLU A 144 -13.91 0.84 -0.88
N VAL A 145 -13.15 0.49 0.15
CA VAL A 145 -11.93 1.21 0.54
C VAL A 145 -10.80 0.20 0.68
N ILE A 146 -9.74 0.38 -0.09
CA ILE A 146 -8.51 -0.38 0.03
C ILE A 146 -7.43 0.55 0.56
N CYS A 147 -6.91 0.25 1.75
CA CYS A 147 -5.84 1.01 2.38
C CYS A 147 -4.50 0.27 2.24
N ALA A 148 -3.47 1.01 1.90
CA ALA A 148 -2.11 0.51 1.88
C ALA A 148 -1.13 1.55 2.43
N ALA A 149 -0.09 1.06 3.09
CA ALA A 149 1.02 1.88 3.57
C ALA A 149 2.30 1.41 2.87
N LYS A 150 2.78 2.18 1.89
CA LYS A 150 3.95 1.81 1.10
C LYS A 150 5.18 2.57 1.57
N GLY A 151 6.21 1.82 1.98
CA GLY A 151 7.46 2.39 2.46
C GLY A 151 8.18 3.26 1.42
N GLY A 152 8.82 4.34 1.88
CA GLY A 152 9.52 5.28 1.01
C GLY A 152 10.66 4.65 0.22
N GLY A 153 11.35 3.65 0.78
CA GLY A 153 12.41 2.91 0.09
C GLY A 153 11.90 2.15 -1.13
N SER A 154 10.81 1.40 -0.97
CA SER A 154 10.21 0.65 -2.08
C SER A 154 9.54 1.58 -3.10
N GLU A 155 8.92 2.67 -2.65
CA GLU A 155 8.34 3.68 -3.54
C GLU A 155 9.39 4.33 -4.45
N ALA A 156 10.55 4.67 -3.89
CA ALA A 156 11.67 5.27 -4.62
C ALA A 156 12.34 4.32 -5.64
N LYS A 157 12.04 3.03 -5.61
CA LYS A 157 12.57 2.04 -6.55
C LYS A 157 11.63 1.72 -7.70
N SER A 158 10.44 2.29 -7.74
CA SER A 158 9.53 2.18 -8.88
C SER A 158 10.21 2.59 -10.18
N LYS A 159 9.94 1.86 -11.26
CA LYS A 159 10.51 2.10 -12.59
C LYS A 159 9.39 2.34 -13.59
N PHE A 160 9.67 3.20 -14.54
CA PHE A 160 8.80 3.48 -15.67
C PHE A 160 9.64 3.53 -16.96
N ALA A 161 9.09 3.02 -18.05
CA ALA A 161 9.68 3.15 -19.38
C ALA A 161 8.61 3.25 -20.47
N MET A 162 8.96 3.94 -21.54
CA MET A 162 8.25 3.86 -22.82
C MET A 162 8.98 2.84 -23.68
N LEU A 163 8.33 1.73 -23.96
CA LEU A 163 8.87 0.65 -24.80
C LEU A 163 8.38 0.81 -26.25
N ASN A 164 9.23 0.42 -27.23
CA ASN A 164 8.80 0.29 -28.60
C ASN A 164 8.04 -1.03 -28.80
N PRO A 165 7.19 -1.14 -29.84
CA PRO A 165 6.47 -2.39 -30.10
C PRO A 165 7.37 -3.62 -30.36
N SER A 166 8.64 -3.40 -30.68
CA SER A 166 9.66 -4.44 -30.89
C SER A 166 10.40 -4.86 -29.62
N ASP A 167 10.24 -4.10 -28.54
CA ASP A 167 10.96 -4.39 -27.30
C ASP A 167 10.27 -5.53 -26.54
N ASP A 168 11.06 -6.45 -25.96
CA ASP A 168 10.51 -7.53 -25.16
C ASP A 168 10.23 -7.02 -23.73
N LEU A 169 8.95 -7.08 -23.35
CA LEU A 169 8.49 -6.64 -22.05
C LEU A 169 9.05 -7.50 -20.91
N VAL A 170 9.09 -8.82 -21.11
CA VAL A 170 9.56 -9.76 -20.07
C VAL A 170 11.03 -9.53 -19.82
N ASP A 171 11.82 -9.42 -20.89
CA ASP A 171 13.25 -9.12 -20.79
C ASP A 171 13.50 -7.78 -20.08
N TRP A 172 12.69 -6.75 -20.40
CA TRP A 172 12.82 -5.46 -19.72
C TRP A 172 12.61 -5.61 -18.21
N VAL A 173 11.55 -6.31 -17.79
CA VAL A 173 11.26 -6.54 -16.36
C VAL A 173 12.38 -7.31 -15.69
N LEU A 174 12.84 -8.42 -16.29
CA LEU A 174 13.89 -9.24 -15.73
C LEU A 174 15.23 -8.49 -15.55
N HIS A 175 15.53 -7.56 -16.46
CA HIS A 175 16.71 -6.70 -16.33
C HIS A 175 16.53 -5.62 -15.24
N LYS A 176 15.31 -5.07 -15.08
CA LYS A 176 15.08 -3.96 -14.14
C LYS A 176 14.98 -4.39 -12.69
N ILE A 177 14.52 -5.61 -12.40
CA ILE A 177 14.42 -6.10 -11.02
C ILE A 177 15.78 -6.09 -10.30
N PRO A 178 16.87 -6.68 -10.84
CA PRO A 178 18.16 -6.61 -10.19
C PRO A 178 18.72 -5.19 -10.01
N GLU A 179 18.43 -4.28 -10.97
CA GLU A 179 18.87 -2.89 -10.89
C GLU A 179 18.22 -2.10 -9.73
N MET A 180 17.10 -2.58 -9.20
CA MET A 180 16.49 -1.95 -8.02
C MET A 180 17.35 -2.13 -6.76
N GLY A 181 18.23 -3.13 -6.73
CA GLY A 181 19.11 -3.43 -5.60
C GLY A 181 18.32 -3.83 -4.34
N ALA A 182 18.93 -3.70 -3.16
CA ALA A 182 18.30 -4.08 -1.90
C ALA A 182 17.38 -2.98 -1.30
N GLY A 183 17.37 -1.78 -1.87
CA GLY A 183 16.66 -0.63 -1.29
C GLY A 183 15.13 -0.71 -1.29
N TRP A 184 14.55 -1.68 -1.97
CA TRP A 184 13.11 -1.96 -1.94
C TRP A 184 12.70 -3.06 -0.93
N CYS A 185 13.69 -3.55 -0.15
CA CYS A 185 13.51 -4.54 0.92
C CYS A 185 12.98 -5.90 0.42
N PRO A 186 13.71 -6.61 -0.49
CA PRO A 186 13.31 -7.96 -0.89
C PRO A 186 13.38 -8.97 0.28
N PRO A 187 12.59 -10.05 0.27
CA PRO A 187 11.62 -10.42 -0.75
C PRO A 187 10.38 -9.53 -0.73
N GLY A 188 9.79 -9.27 -1.90
CA GLY A 188 8.65 -8.37 -1.99
C GLY A 188 7.73 -8.69 -3.17
N ILE A 189 6.63 -7.95 -3.23
CA ILE A 189 5.64 -8.04 -4.30
C ILE A 189 5.98 -7.00 -5.37
N ILE A 190 5.96 -7.42 -6.63
CA ILE A 190 6.19 -6.56 -7.79
C ILE A 190 4.87 -6.38 -8.53
N GLY A 191 4.39 -5.13 -8.56
CA GLY A 191 3.25 -4.75 -9.38
C GLY A 191 3.70 -4.26 -10.75
N ILE A 192 3.08 -4.76 -11.80
CA ILE A 192 3.36 -4.39 -13.19
C ILE A 192 2.10 -3.83 -13.83
N GLY A 193 2.21 -2.63 -14.40
CA GLY A 193 1.15 -1.99 -15.15
C GLY A 193 1.58 -1.74 -16.59
N ILE A 194 0.76 -2.12 -17.54
CA ILE A 194 1.05 -2.08 -18.97
C ILE A 194 -0.05 -1.32 -19.72
N GLY A 195 0.36 -0.43 -20.58
CA GLY A 195 -0.52 0.24 -21.53
C GLY A 195 -1.24 1.47 -20.99
N GLY A 196 -2.05 2.07 -21.83
CA GLY A 196 -2.68 3.36 -21.62
C GLY A 196 -1.67 4.50 -21.73
N THR A 197 -1.89 5.52 -20.92
CA THR A 197 -0.95 6.64 -20.72
C THR A 197 0.05 6.33 -19.60
N PRO A 198 1.16 7.09 -19.49
CA PRO A 198 2.15 6.86 -18.43
C PRO A 198 1.55 6.78 -17.02
N GLU A 199 0.69 7.73 -16.68
CA GLU A 199 0.01 7.76 -15.37
C GLU A 199 -0.92 6.56 -15.17
N LYS A 200 -1.61 6.09 -16.23
CA LYS A 200 -2.46 4.91 -16.14
C LYS A 200 -1.65 3.64 -15.92
N ALA A 201 -0.52 3.47 -16.61
CA ALA A 201 0.37 2.33 -16.41
C ALA A 201 0.93 2.31 -14.97
N MET A 202 1.36 3.46 -14.44
CA MET A 202 1.82 3.56 -13.06
C MET A 202 0.71 3.27 -12.04
N LEU A 203 -0.52 3.73 -12.30
CA LEU A 203 -1.67 3.45 -11.46
C LEU A 203 -2.00 1.94 -11.44
N LEU A 204 -2.04 1.30 -12.62
CA LEU A 204 -2.25 -0.15 -12.74
C LEU A 204 -1.18 -0.95 -12.00
N ALA A 205 0.10 -0.54 -12.11
CA ALA A 205 1.18 -1.16 -11.36
C ALA A 205 0.98 -1.02 -9.84
N LYS A 206 0.47 0.11 -9.39
CA LYS A 206 0.17 0.36 -7.99
C LYS A 206 -1.03 -0.46 -7.49
N GLU A 207 -2.10 -0.55 -8.27
CA GLU A 207 -3.26 -1.37 -7.98
C GLU A 207 -2.91 -2.87 -7.91
N SER A 208 -2.06 -3.34 -8.82
CA SER A 208 -1.73 -4.77 -8.91
C SER A 208 -1.03 -5.31 -7.66
N ILE A 209 -0.31 -4.48 -6.89
CA ILE A 209 0.26 -4.93 -5.59
C ILE A 209 -0.79 -5.09 -4.48
N MET A 210 -2.02 -4.65 -4.70
CA MET A 210 -3.16 -4.86 -3.78
C MET A 210 -3.97 -6.12 -4.13
N ALA A 211 -3.67 -6.76 -5.27
CA ALA A 211 -4.30 -8.01 -5.66
C ALA A 211 -3.81 -9.16 -4.77
N PRO A 212 -4.60 -10.23 -4.59
CA PRO A 212 -4.17 -11.42 -3.87
C PRO A 212 -2.86 -11.99 -4.44
N VAL A 213 -1.97 -12.46 -3.54
CA VAL A 213 -0.69 -13.10 -3.92
C VAL A 213 -0.93 -14.59 -4.16
N ASP A 214 -1.93 -14.93 -4.96
CA ASP A 214 -2.22 -16.28 -5.39
C ASP A 214 -2.09 -16.38 -6.91
N ILE A 215 -1.09 -17.13 -7.36
CA ILE A 215 -0.83 -17.33 -8.79
C ILE A 215 -2.01 -18.00 -9.53
N HIS A 216 -2.88 -18.71 -8.82
CA HIS A 216 -4.07 -19.32 -9.39
C HIS A 216 -5.20 -18.32 -9.60
N GLU A 217 -5.28 -17.28 -8.75
CA GLU A 217 -6.23 -16.18 -8.89
C GLU A 217 -5.75 -15.12 -9.89
N LEU A 218 -4.42 -15.01 -10.09
CA LEU A 218 -3.81 -14.04 -11.00
C LEU A 218 -3.82 -14.49 -12.48
N LYS A 219 -4.37 -15.66 -12.77
CA LYS A 219 -4.57 -16.19 -14.13
C LYS A 219 -5.98 -15.89 -14.60
#